data_60f10725fc3fb700c3c660e9e0fa220a
#
_entry.id   60f10725fc3fb700c3c660e9e0fa220a
#
_cell.length_a   1.000
_cell.length_b   1.000
_cell.length_c   1.000
_cell.angle_alpha   90.00
_cell.angle_beta   90.00
_cell.angle_gamma   90.00
#
_symmetry.space_group_name_H-M   'P 1'
#
loop_
_entity.id
_entity.type
_entity.pdbx_description
1 polymer ?
#
loop_
_entity_poly.entity_id
_entity_poly.type
_entity_poly.pdbx_seq_one_letter_code
_entity_poly.pdbx_strand_id
1 'polypeptide(L)'
;MEAYLDNSATTKCAAEVVETAVKVMSEDYGNPSSKHMKGVDAEKYIREAKEVIAKTLKCQDKEILFTSGGTESNNMAIIGTAMANKRKGMHCIVSSVEHSSVKEPFNFLEKEGFRITYLPVDKDGIVDIEALKDALDDETILVSVMYVNNEIGAVEPIEEIGHIIKDYNPDIVYHVDAIQAYGKYKIYPKKLGIDLLSVSGHKIHGPKAVSYTHLTLPTIA
;
A
#
# COMPACT_ATOMS: atom_id res chain seq x y z
N MET A 1 9.37 27.86 21.67
CA MET A 1 9.10 26.41 21.53
C MET A 1 8.59 26.22 20.11
N GLU A 2 9.24 25.41 19.30
CA GLU A 2 8.78 25.10 17.93
C GLU A 2 7.88 23.86 17.99
N ALA A 3 6.72 23.92 17.31
CA ALA A 3 5.80 22.79 17.19
C ALA A 3 5.58 22.48 15.71
N TYR A 4 5.98 21.27 15.29
CA TYR A 4 5.73 20.78 13.93
C TYR A 4 4.37 20.04 13.88
N LEU A 5 3.40 20.60 13.16
CA LEU A 5 2.03 20.10 13.12
C LEU A 5 1.67 19.40 11.79
N ASP A 6 2.56 19.43 10.79
CA ASP A 6 2.33 18.84 9.46
C ASP A 6 2.78 17.37 9.40
N ASN A 7 2.29 16.54 10.31
CA ASN A 7 2.62 15.11 10.35
C ASN A 7 1.98 14.30 9.20
N SER A 8 1.03 14.87 8.50
CA SER A 8 0.47 14.26 7.28
C SER A 8 1.44 14.34 6.10
N ALA A 9 2.33 15.35 6.06
CA ALA A 9 3.37 15.45 5.04
C ALA A 9 4.57 14.53 5.34
N THR A 10 5.06 14.52 6.59
CA THR A 10 6.13 13.63 7.08
C THR A 10 6.20 13.70 8.60
N THR A 11 6.85 12.71 9.23
CA THR A 11 7.11 12.75 10.67
C THR A 11 8.60 12.87 10.96
N LYS A 12 8.97 13.37 12.14
CA LYS A 12 10.33 13.31 12.64
C LYS A 12 10.69 11.84 12.90
N CYS A 13 11.85 11.43 12.39
CA CYS A 13 12.36 10.08 12.64
C CYS A 13 12.61 9.86 14.14
N ALA A 14 12.22 8.70 14.66
CA ALA A 14 12.50 8.34 16.05
C ALA A 14 14.01 8.19 16.29
N ALA A 15 14.48 8.46 17.52
CA ALA A 15 15.90 8.42 17.82
C ALA A 15 16.50 7.03 17.58
N GLU A 16 15.80 5.99 18.02
CA GLU A 16 16.22 4.59 17.87
C GLU A 16 16.32 4.16 16.40
N VAL A 17 15.46 4.73 15.53
CA VAL A 17 15.53 4.50 14.08
C VAL A 17 16.76 5.14 13.47
N VAL A 18 17.10 6.37 13.91
CA VAL A 18 18.32 7.06 13.48
C VAL A 18 19.57 6.30 13.92
N GLU A 19 19.62 5.87 15.18
CA GLU A 19 20.72 5.07 15.74
C GLU A 19 20.92 3.76 14.95
N THR A 20 19.83 3.05 14.68
CA THR A 20 19.88 1.82 13.88
C THR A 20 20.37 2.10 12.46
N ALA A 21 19.90 3.17 11.81
CA ALA A 21 20.35 3.53 10.48
C ALA A 21 21.86 3.86 10.44
N VAL A 22 22.34 4.63 11.43
CA VAL A 22 23.79 4.94 11.57
C VAL A 22 24.59 3.66 11.76
N LYS A 23 24.16 2.77 12.64
CA LYS A 23 24.82 1.49 12.88
C LYS A 23 24.91 0.63 11.61
N VAL A 24 23.81 0.49 10.89
CA VAL A 24 23.79 -0.27 9.62
C VAL A 24 24.70 0.35 8.58
N MET A 25 24.75 1.69 8.48
CA MET A 25 25.60 2.38 7.50
C MET A 25 27.09 2.34 7.84
N SER A 26 27.47 2.28 9.12
CA SER A 26 28.87 2.38 9.56
C SER A 26 29.49 1.06 9.99
N GLU A 27 28.72 0.16 10.59
CA GLU A 27 29.21 -1.09 11.19
C GLU A 27 28.72 -2.34 10.44
N ASP A 28 27.38 -2.45 10.22
CA ASP A 28 26.74 -3.61 9.62
C ASP A 28 26.39 -3.41 8.13
N TYR A 29 27.27 -2.70 7.41
CA TYR A 29 27.10 -2.24 6.03
C TYR A 29 27.18 -3.34 4.96
N GLY A 30 27.11 -4.61 5.36
CA GLY A 30 27.21 -5.74 4.42
C GLY A 30 26.08 -5.75 3.39
N ASN A 31 26.35 -6.30 2.20
CA ASN A 31 25.29 -6.55 1.24
C ASN A 31 24.51 -7.79 1.68
N PRO A 32 23.19 -7.68 1.93
CA PRO A 32 22.37 -8.81 2.41
C PRO A 32 22.31 -10.01 1.44
N SER A 33 22.65 -9.81 0.17
CA SER A 33 22.75 -10.91 -0.81
C SER A 33 24.10 -11.66 -0.79
N SER A 34 25.06 -11.20 -0.01
CA SER A 34 26.38 -11.82 0.08
C SER A 34 26.39 -13.03 1.00
N LYS A 35 27.11 -14.11 0.62
CA LYS A 35 27.17 -15.37 1.35
C LYS A 35 28.19 -15.40 2.50
N HIS A 36 28.83 -14.31 2.84
CA HIS A 36 29.76 -14.19 3.98
C HIS A 36 29.08 -13.54 5.21
N MET A 37 29.71 -13.61 6.37
CA MET A 37 29.11 -13.19 7.66
C MET A 37 28.55 -11.77 7.63
N LYS A 38 29.26 -10.80 7.05
CA LYS A 38 28.74 -9.42 6.92
C LYS A 38 27.42 -9.34 6.13
N GLY A 39 27.22 -10.21 5.13
CA GLY A 39 25.96 -10.30 4.40
C GLY A 39 24.85 -10.92 5.26
N VAL A 40 25.17 -11.95 6.03
CA VAL A 40 24.22 -12.58 6.98
C VAL A 40 23.77 -11.59 8.05
N ASP A 41 24.70 -10.80 8.60
CA ASP A 41 24.37 -9.77 9.59
C ASP A 41 23.42 -8.70 9.01
N ALA A 42 23.67 -8.25 7.78
CA ALA A 42 22.81 -7.28 7.10
C ALA A 42 21.42 -7.87 6.74
N GLU A 43 21.37 -9.13 6.29
CA GLU A 43 20.10 -9.84 5.97
C GLU A 43 19.21 -9.98 7.21
N LYS A 44 19.80 -10.17 8.38
CA LYS A 44 19.06 -10.30 9.63
C LYS A 44 18.18 -9.10 9.92
N TYR A 45 18.63 -7.86 9.68
CA TYR A 45 17.80 -6.65 9.83
C TYR A 45 16.57 -6.68 8.95
N ILE A 46 16.71 -7.09 7.69
CA ILE A 46 15.60 -7.18 6.74
C ILE A 46 14.59 -8.23 7.19
N ARG A 47 15.05 -9.40 7.60
CA ARG A 47 14.19 -10.49 8.08
C ARG A 47 13.43 -10.09 9.34
N GLU A 48 14.12 -9.56 10.36
CA GLU A 48 13.49 -9.13 11.60
C GLU A 48 12.45 -8.02 11.35
N ALA A 49 12.76 -7.06 10.47
CA ALA A 49 11.81 -6.03 10.08
C ALA A 49 10.55 -6.61 9.41
N LYS A 50 10.71 -7.57 8.47
CA LYS A 50 9.58 -8.28 7.85
C LYS A 50 8.73 -9.02 8.87
N GLU A 51 9.35 -9.74 9.80
CA GLU A 51 8.65 -10.48 10.86
C GLU A 51 7.82 -9.55 11.75
N VAL A 52 8.39 -8.41 12.14
CA VAL A 52 7.69 -7.40 12.98
C VAL A 52 6.49 -6.81 12.22
N ILE A 53 6.69 -6.38 10.98
CA ILE A 53 5.62 -5.82 10.14
C ILE A 53 4.52 -6.86 9.93
N ALA A 54 4.89 -8.09 9.55
CA ALA A 54 3.95 -9.18 9.31
C ALA A 54 3.08 -9.49 10.54
N LYS A 55 3.65 -9.44 11.76
CA LYS A 55 2.90 -9.58 13.02
C LYS A 55 1.83 -8.48 13.18
N THR A 56 2.15 -7.22 12.82
CA THR A 56 1.17 -6.12 12.94
C THR A 56 -0.01 -6.29 11.98
N LEU A 57 0.23 -6.85 10.80
CA LEU A 57 -0.76 -7.07 9.74
C LEU A 57 -1.43 -8.45 9.83
N LYS A 58 -0.95 -9.35 10.71
CA LYS A 58 -1.36 -10.76 10.78
C LYS A 58 -1.21 -11.49 9.44
N CYS A 59 -0.09 -11.26 8.77
CA CYS A 59 0.27 -11.88 7.50
C CYS A 59 1.60 -12.65 7.63
N GLN A 60 2.11 -13.21 6.52
CA GLN A 60 3.39 -13.88 6.49
C GLN A 60 4.51 -12.89 6.11
N ASP A 61 5.72 -13.09 6.61
CA ASP A 61 6.90 -12.27 6.33
C ASP A 61 7.24 -12.21 4.83
N LYS A 62 7.05 -13.31 4.10
CA LYS A 62 7.23 -13.37 2.63
C LYS A 62 6.25 -12.48 1.86
N GLU A 63 5.13 -12.08 2.47
CA GLU A 63 4.15 -11.16 1.89
C GLU A 63 4.57 -9.69 2.04
N ILE A 64 5.70 -9.40 2.72
CA ILE A 64 6.24 -8.05 2.86
C ILE A 64 7.33 -7.79 1.82
N LEU A 65 7.14 -6.76 1.01
CA LEU A 65 8.10 -6.31 0.02
C LEU A 65 8.53 -4.86 0.35
N PHE A 66 9.83 -4.64 0.56
CA PHE A 66 10.38 -3.29 0.74
C PHE A 66 10.55 -2.58 -0.59
N THR A 67 10.21 -1.29 -0.62
CA THR A 67 10.32 -0.39 -1.76
C THR A 67 11.01 0.91 -1.34
N SER A 68 11.40 1.73 -2.31
CA SER A 68 12.04 3.03 -2.06
C SER A 68 11.07 4.12 -1.55
N GLY A 69 9.77 3.90 -1.65
CA GLY A 69 8.78 4.90 -1.22
C GLY A 69 7.35 4.50 -1.57
N GLY A 70 6.35 5.23 -1.02
CA GLY A 70 4.93 4.99 -1.29
C GLY A 70 4.59 5.07 -2.78
N THR A 71 5.27 5.93 -3.53
CA THR A 71 5.09 6.04 -4.98
C THR A 71 5.46 4.74 -5.69
N GLU A 72 6.61 4.13 -5.37
CA GLU A 72 7.00 2.85 -5.95
C GLU A 72 6.02 1.74 -5.52
N SER A 73 5.62 1.71 -4.24
CA SER A 73 4.64 0.76 -3.73
C SER A 73 3.33 0.82 -4.53
N ASN A 74 2.77 2.02 -4.71
CA ASN A 74 1.51 2.23 -5.43
C ASN A 74 1.65 1.88 -6.93
N ASN A 75 2.75 2.31 -7.58
CA ASN A 75 3.01 1.97 -8.98
C ASN A 75 3.13 0.46 -9.20
N MET A 76 3.88 -0.22 -8.34
CA MET A 76 4.04 -1.67 -8.40
C MET A 76 2.70 -2.39 -8.19
N ALA A 77 1.92 -1.99 -7.20
CA ALA A 77 0.62 -2.56 -6.91
C ALA A 77 -0.36 -2.36 -8.08
N ILE A 78 -0.49 -1.14 -8.60
CA ILE A 78 -1.50 -0.76 -9.58
C ILE A 78 -1.10 -1.23 -10.99
N ILE A 79 0.05 -0.76 -11.48
CA ILE A 79 0.50 -1.09 -12.84
C ILE A 79 0.82 -2.58 -12.96
N GLY A 80 1.52 -3.14 -11.95
CA GLY A 80 1.85 -4.56 -11.92
C GLY A 80 0.62 -5.44 -11.97
N THR A 81 -0.40 -5.15 -11.17
CA THR A 81 -1.68 -5.89 -11.16
C THR A 81 -2.43 -5.78 -12.48
N ALA A 82 -2.61 -4.56 -12.99
CA ALA A 82 -3.34 -4.33 -14.23
C ALA A 82 -2.69 -5.07 -15.40
N MET A 83 -1.37 -4.92 -15.56
CA MET A 83 -0.63 -5.57 -16.65
C MET A 83 -0.61 -7.10 -16.53
N ALA A 84 -0.52 -7.64 -15.32
CA ALA A 84 -0.56 -9.09 -15.10
C ALA A 84 -1.93 -9.70 -15.41
N ASN A 85 -3.01 -8.95 -15.16
CA ASN A 85 -4.39 -9.42 -15.31
C ASN A 85 -5.09 -8.95 -16.59
N LYS A 86 -4.44 -8.22 -17.50
CA LYS A 86 -5.08 -7.64 -18.70
C LYS A 86 -5.75 -8.65 -19.64
N ARG A 87 -5.47 -9.95 -19.48
CA ARG A 87 -6.15 -11.03 -20.22
C ARG A 87 -7.48 -11.43 -19.59
N LYS A 88 -7.69 -11.09 -18.30
CA LYS A 88 -8.92 -11.36 -17.57
C LYS A 88 -9.93 -10.22 -17.73
N GLY A 89 -9.44 -8.98 -17.91
CA GLY A 89 -10.24 -7.80 -18.09
C GLY A 89 -9.37 -6.54 -18.19
N MET A 90 -9.97 -5.45 -18.65
CA MET A 90 -9.28 -4.16 -18.84
C MET A 90 -10.02 -3.01 -18.14
N HIS A 91 -10.73 -3.29 -17.06
CA HIS A 91 -11.39 -2.29 -16.25
C HIS A 91 -10.78 -2.19 -14.86
N CYS A 92 -10.51 -0.96 -14.43
CA CYS A 92 -10.04 -0.65 -13.10
C CYS A 92 -10.90 0.46 -12.48
N ILE A 93 -11.11 0.38 -11.19
CA ILE A 93 -11.90 1.35 -10.41
C ILE A 93 -10.98 2.02 -9.40
N VAL A 94 -11.10 3.33 -9.21
CA VAL A 94 -10.27 4.11 -8.29
C VAL A 94 -11.09 5.22 -7.64
N SER A 95 -10.82 5.56 -6.38
CA SER A 95 -11.46 6.71 -5.76
C SER A 95 -11.00 8.03 -6.38
N SER A 96 -11.88 9.03 -6.46
CA SER A 96 -11.54 10.35 -7.02
C SER A 96 -10.62 11.19 -6.13
N VAL A 97 -10.44 10.79 -4.86
CA VAL A 97 -9.70 11.56 -3.84
C VAL A 97 -8.30 11.03 -3.56
N GLU A 98 -7.80 10.12 -4.38
CA GLU A 98 -6.49 9.50 -4.23
C GLU A 98 -5.31 10.50 -4.28
N HIS A 99 -4.21 10.11 -3.63
CA HIS A 99 -2.94 10.82 -3.78
C HIS A 99 -2.39 10.69 -5.21
N SER A 100 -1.57 11.66 -5.66
CA SER A 100 -0.96 11.65 -7.01
C SER A 100 -0.19 10.37 -7.33
N SER A 101 0.45 9.74 -6.33
CA SER A 101 1.16 8.45 -6.51
C SER A 101 0.26 7.28 -6.89
N VAL A 102 -1.07 7.42 -6.72
CA VAL A 102 -2.11 6.49 -7.17
C VAL A 102 -2.73 6.98 -8.47
N LYS A 103 -3.08 8.27 -8.56
CA LYS A 103 -3.72 8.85 -9.76
C LYS A 103 -2.85 8.69 -11.03
N GLU A 104 -1.55 8.97 -10.94
CA GLU A 104 -0.66 8.89 -12.10
C GLU A 104 -0.53 7.47 -12.69
N PRO A 105 -0.40 6.38 -11.90
CA PRO A 105 -0.53 5.03 -12.42
C PRO A 105 -1.83 4.76 -13.19
N PHE A 106 -2.97 5.26 -12.72
CA PHE A 106 -4.24 5.10 -13.45
C PHE A 106 -4.28 5.93 -14.74
N ASN A 107 -3.74 7.16 -14.74
CA ASN A 107 -3.57 7.97 -15.96
C ASN A 107 -2.66 7.26 -16.99
N PHE A 108 -1.65 6.53 -16.52
CA PHE A 108 -0.82 5.69 -17.38
C PHE A 108 -1.62 4.53 -17.96
N LEU A 109 -2.40 3.82 -17.14
CA LEU A 109 -3.22 2.69 -17.60
C LEU A 109 -4.29 3.11 -18.61
N GLU A 110 -4.89 4.29 -18.48
CA GLU A 110 -5.81 4.83 -19.49
C GLU A 110 -5.13 4.95 -20.87
N LYS A 111 -3.88 5.46 -20.90
CA LYS A 111 -3.08 5.55 -22.14
C LYS A 111 -2.73 4.19 -22.73
N GLU A 112 -2.64 3.16 -21.87
CA GLU A 112 -2.42 1.77 -22.26
C GLU A 112 -3.73 1.04 -22.67
N GLY A 113 -4.86 1.76 -22.70
CA GLY A 113 -6.15 1.29 -23.18
C GLY A 113 -7.05 0.66 -22.12
N PHE A 114 -6.71 0.77 -20.84
CA PHE A 114 -7.61 0.37 -19.76
C PHE A 114 -8.75 1.37 -19.60
N ARG A 115 -9.94 0.87 -19.27
CA ARG A 115 -11.06 1.69 -18.84
C ARG A 115 -10.90 1.97 -17.34
N ILE A 116 -10.92 3.24 -16.96
CA ILE A 116 -10.81 3.65 -15.57
C ILE A 116 -12.12 4.30 -15.13
N THR A 117 -12.71 3.78 -14.06
CA THR A 117 -13.87 4.39 -13.40
C THR A 117 -13.42 5.09 -12.13
N TYR A 118 -13.63 6.41 -12.07
CA TYR A 118 -13.35 7.21 -10.88
C TYR A 118 -14.60 7.26 -10.00
N LEU A 119 -14.54 6.68 -8.81
CA LEU A 119 -15.65 6.70 -7.86
C LEU A 119 -15.85 8.11 -7.30
N PRO A 120 -17.06 8.64 -7.37
CA PRO A 120 -17.38 9.91 -6.71
C PRO A 120 -17.31 9.75 -5.19
N VAL A 121 -17.14 10.88 -4.51
CA VAL A 121 -17.21 10.99 -3.06
C VAL A 121 -18.29 11.98 -2.67
N ASP A 122 -18.79 11.85 -1.45
CA ASP A 122 -19.74 12.81 -0.88
C ASP A 122 -19.03 14.11 -0.43
N LYS A 123 -19.78 15.03 0.19
CA LYS A 123 -19.26 16.30 0.71
C LYS A 123 -18.22 16.15 1.83
N ASP A 124 -18.17 15.02 2.50
CA ASP A 124 -17.25 14.69 3.57
C ASP A 124 -16.01 13.91 3.04
N GLY A 125 -15.98 13.65 1.72
CA GLY A 125 -14.90 12.99 1.01
C GLY A 125 -14.96 11.46 1.08
N ILE A 126 -16.11 10.88 1.43
CA ILE A 126 -16.31 9.44 1.54
C ILE A 126 -16.82 8.87 0.21
N VAL A 127 -16.24 7.76 -0.23
CA VAL A 127 -16.61 7.06 -1.46
C VAL A 127 -18.08 6.66 -1.47
N ASP A 128 -18.76 6.92 -2.58
CA ASP A 128 -20.12 6.47 -2.83
C ASP A 128 -20.17 4.96 -3.07
N ILE A 129 -20.74 4.22 -2.11
CA ILE A 129 -20.82 2.75 -2.14
C ILE A 129 -21.76 2.26 -3.24
N GLU A 130 -22.84 2.96 -3.56
CA GLU A 130 -23.74 2.57 -4.64
C GLU A 130 -23.05 2.75 -5.99
N ALA A 131 -22.30 3.85 -6.16
CA ALA A 131 -21.50 4.04 -7.37
C ALA A 131 -20.43 2.95 -7.54
N LEU A 132 -19.84 2.42 -6.45
CA LEU A 132 -18.95 1.26 -6.52
C LEU A 132 -19.68 0.01 -7.02
N LYS A 133 -20.86 -0.31 -6.47
CA LYS A 133 -21.66 -1.47 -6.89
C LYS A 133 -22.05 -1.39 -8.36
N ASP A 134 -22.46 -0.21 -8.82
CA ASP A 134 -22.86 0.03 -10.22
C ASP A 134 -21.65 -0.03 -11.19
N ALA A 135 -20.46 0.29 -10.71
CA ALA A 135 -19.24 0.28 -11.52
C ALA A 135 -18.63 -1.11 -11.71
N LEU A 136 -18.90 -2.06 -10.80
CA LEU A 136 -18.36 -3.42 -10.89
C LEU A 136 -18.95 -4.17 -12.09
N ASP A 137 -18.10 -4.78 -12.91
CA ASP A 137 -18.50 -5.62 -14.04
C ASP A 137 -17.49 -6.75 -14.30
N ASP A 138 -17.79 -7.59 -15.29
CA ASP A 138 -17.00 -8.79 -15.62
C ASP A 138 -15.58 -8.47 -16.13
N GLU A 139 -15.33 -7.24 -16.58
CA GLU A 139 -14.02 -6.75 -17.01
C GLU A 139 -13.20 -6.13 -15.86
N THR A 140 -13.80 -5.99 -14.66
CA THR A 140 -13.14 -5.36 -13.52
C THR A 140 -12.07 -6.29 -12.94
N ILE A 141 -10.82 -5.81 -12.89
CA ILE A 141 -9.66 -6.57 -12.38
C ILE A 141 -9.01 -5.95 -11.16
N LEU A 142 -9.23 -4.65 -10.92
CA LEU A 142 -8.57 -3.90 -9.85
C LEU A 142 -9.52 -2.83 -9.32
N VAL A 143 -9.63 -2.75 -8.00
CA VAL A 143 -10.22 -1.61 -7.29
C VAL A 143 -9.17 -1.03 -6.36
N SER A 144 -9.00 0.31 -6.35
CA SER A 144 -8.05 1.00 -5.50
C SER A 144 -8.73 2.13 -4.73
N VAL A 145 -8.64 2.09 -3.40
CA VAL A 145 -9.22 3.12 -2.52
C VAL A 145 -8.24 3.40 -1.38
N MET A 146 -7.92 4.69 -1.15
CA MET A 146 -7.09 5.06 0.02
C MET A 146 -7.85 4.84 1.32
N TYR A 147 -7.15 4.51 2.41
CA TYR A 147 -7.79 4.28 3.69
C TYR A 147 -8.15 5.59 4.40
N VAL A 148 -7.19 6.52 4.44
CA VAL A 148 -7.37 7.85 5.06
C VAL A 148 -6.82 8.90 4.11
N ASN A 149 -7.64 9.89 3.80
CA ASN A 149 -7.24 10.99 2.94
C ASN A 149 -6.19 11.88 3.64
N ASN A 150 -5.12 12.21 2.92
CA ASN A 150 -3.98 12.96 3.46
C ASN A 150 -4.26 14.46 3.64
N GLU A 151 -5.29 15.00 3.00
CA GLU A 151 -5.62 16.43 3.04
C GLU A 151 -6.74 16.75 4.03
N ILE A 152 -7.85 16.03 3.95
CA ILE A 152 -9.05 16.30 4.75
C ILE A 152 -9.27 15.29 5.89
N GLY A 153 -8.52 14.18 5.92
CA GLY A 153 -8.61 13.16 6.97
C GLY A 153 -9.86 12.29 6.88
N ALA A 154 -10.59 12.30 5.77
CA ALA A 154 -11.69 11.38 5.52
C ALA A 154 -11.20 9.93 5.65
N VAL A 155 -12.01 9.08 6.30
CA VAL A 155 -11.70 7.66 6.54
C VAL A 155 -12.67 6.82 5.73
N GLU A 156 -12.15 6.12 4.73
CA GLU A 156 -12.96 5.34 3.82
C GLU A 156 -13.49 4.04 4.48
N PRO A 157 -14.67 3.56 4.10
CA PRO A 157 -15.29 2.34 4.64
C PRO A 157 -14.66 1.08 4.04
N ILE A 158 -13.36 0.87 4.27
CA ILE A 158 -12.51 -0.14 3.63
C ILE A 158 -13.04 -1.57 3.81
N GLU A 159 -13.59 -1.91 5.00
CA GLU A 159 -14.15 -3.24 5.28
C GLU A 159 -15.40 -3.51 4.43
N GLU A 160 -16.30 -2.53 4.32
CA GLU A 160 -17.51 -2.64 3.50
C GLU A 160 -17.17 -2.75 2.02
N ILE A 161 -16.27 -1.88 1.53
CA ILE A 161 -15.76 -1.91 0.14
C ILE A 161 -15.16 -3.28 -0.17
N GLY A 162 -14.30 -3.80 0.72
CA GLY A 162 -13.67 -5.11 0.54
C GLY A 162 -14.68 -6.25 0.45
N HIS A 163 -15.73 -6.25 1.29
CA HIS A 163 -16.80 -7.24 1.23
C HIS A 163 -17.57 -7.16 -0.09
N ILE A 164 -17.98 -5.97 -0.51
CA ILE A 164 -18.69 -5.76 -1.80
C ILE A 164 -17.88 -6.32 -2.96
N ILE A 165 -16.59 -5.99 -3.03
CA ILE A 165 -15.70 -6.47 -4.10
C ILE A 165 -15.60 -8.00 -4.08
N LYS A 166 -15.34 -8.59 -2.91
CA LYS A 166 -15.12 -10.03 -2.79
C LYS A 166 -16.40 -10.85 -2.94
N ASP A 167 -17.55 -10.30 -2.57
CA ASP A 167 -18.86 -10.91 -2.80
C ASP A 167 -19.25 -10.87 -4.28
N TYR A 168 -18.88 -9.80 -5.01
CA TYR A 168 -19.10 -9.69 -6.45
C TYR A 168 -18.20 -10.66 -7.23
N ASN A 169 -16.89 -10.57 -7.04
CA ASN A 169 -15.91 -11.48 -7.64
C ASN A 169 -14.62 -11.51 -6.78
N PRO A 170 -14.28 -12.65 -6.14
CA PRO A 170 -13.09 -12.77 -5.28
C PRO A 170 -11.76 -12.60 -6.05
N ASP A 171 -11.76 -12.73 -7.38
CA ASP A 171 -10.56 -12.58 -8.23
C ASP A 171 -10.20 -11.11 -8.51
N ILE A 172 -11.12 -10.16 -8.27
CA ILE A 172 -10.81 -8.74 -8.36
C ILE A 172 -9.80 -8.38 -7.28
N VAL A 173 -8.69 -7.78 -7.67
CA VAL A 173 -7.66 -7.34 -6.72
C VAL A 173 -8.11 -6.05 -6.03
N TYR A 174 -8.11 -6.06 -4.71
CA TYR A 174 -8.39 -4.87 -3.91
C TYR A 174 -7.09 -4.28 -3.36
N HIS A 175 -6.70 -3.11 -3.88
CA HIS A 175 -5.56 -2.33 -3.40
C HIS A 175 -6.01 -1.23 -2.45
N VAL A 176 -5.30 -1.05 -1.34
CA VAL A 176 -5.52 0.03 -0.38
C VAL A 176 -4.23 0.81 -0.16
N ASP A 177 -4.25 2.11 -0.47
CA ASP A 177 -3.22 3.03 0.00
C ASP A 177 -3.46 3.34 1.48
N ALA A 178 -2.68 2.70 2.36
CA ALA A 178 -2.77 2.87 3.80
C ALA A 178 -1.65 3.75 4.38
N ILE A 179 -1.00 4.57 3.55
CA ILE A 179 0.13 5.41 3.96
C ILE A 179 -0.23 6.32 5.14
N GLN A 180 -1.44 6.85 5.18
CA GLN A 180 -1.91 7.68 6.30
C GLN A 180 -2.54 6.87 7.46
N ALA A 181 -2.93 5.62 7.22
CA ALA A 181 -3.66 4.80 8.18
C ALA A 181 -2.77 3.87 9.01
N TYR A 182 -1.71 3.30 8.41
CA TYR A 182 -0.85 2.34 9.09
C TYR A 182 -0.18 2.97 10.33
N GLY A 183 -0.17 2.20 11.42
CA GLY A 183 0.31 2.67 12.72
C GLY A 183 -0.70 3.50 13.52
N LYS A 184 -1.82 3.92 12.91
CA LYS A 184 -2.91 4.66 13.56
C LYS A 184 -4.18 3.80 13.69
N TYR A 185 -4.42 2.94 12.70
CA TYR A 185 -5.54 1.99 12.68
C TYR A 185 -5.02 0.55 12.75
N LYS A 186 -5.84 -0.36 13.29
CA LYS A 186 -5.58 -1.80 13.22
C LYS A 186 -6.00 -2.30 11.83
N ILE A 187 -5.03 -2.71 11.02
CA ILE A 187 -5.26 -3.18 9.66
C ILE A 187 -4.92 -4.67 9.60
N TYR A 188 -5.91 -5.48 9.29
CA TYR A 188 -5.76 -6.91 9.06
C TYR A 188 -6.22 -7.21 7.62
N PRO A 189 -5.32 -7.15 6.62
CA PRO A 189 -5.70 -7.20 5.20
C PRO A 189 -6.66 -8.32 4.84
N LYS A 190 -6.39 -9.54 5.28
CA LYS A 190 -7.27 -10.71 5.00
C LYS A 190 -8.68 -10.54 5.53
N LYS A 191 -8.85 -9.90 6.70
CA LYS A 191 -10.17 -9.65 7.28
C LYS A 191 -10.94 -8.58 6.51
N LEU A 192 -10.21 -7.61 5.97
CA LEU A 192 -10.76 -6.47 5.24
C LEU A 192 -10.92 -6.73 3.73
N GLY A 193 -10.62 -7.95 3.26
CA GLY A 193 -10.66 -8.30 1.84
C GLY A 193 -9.56 -7.64 0.99
N ILE A 194 -8.52 -7.08 1.63
CA ILE A 194 -7.42 -6.38 0.96
C ILE A 194 -6.40 -7.38 0.43
N ASP A 195 -6.06 -7.28 -0.86
CA ASP A 195 -5.01 -8.09 -1.49
C ASP A 195 -3.67 -7.36 -1.50
N LEU A 196 -3.68 -6.04 -1.72
CA LEU A 196 -2.49 -5.21 -1.80
C LEU A 196 -2.62 -4.01 -0.86
N LEU A 197 -1.60 -3.79 -0.02
CA LEU A 197 -1.58 -2.69 0.95
C LEU A 197 -0.28 -1.89 0.79
N SER A 198 -0.38 -0.60 0.48
CA SER A 198 0.78 0.30 0.40
C SER A 198 0.94 1.09 1.70
N VAL A 199 2.17 1.15 2.22
CA VAL A 199 2.52 1.83 3.47
C VAL A 199 3.84 2.59 3.32
N SER A 200 4.04 3.66 4.08
CA SER A 200 5.27 4.45 4.07
C SER A 200 5.82 4.72 5.47
N GLY A 201 7.09 4.39 5.70
CA GLY A 201 7.75 4.49 6.99
C GLY A 201 7.86 5.92 7.53
N HIS A 202 8.06 6.92 6.65
CA HIS A 202 8.22 8.31 7.09
C HIS A 202 6.95 8.97 7.64
N LYS A 203 5.80 8.31 7.53
CA LYS A 203 4.52 8.75 8.12
C LYS A 203 4.30 8.20 9.55
N ILE A 204 5.18 7.29 10.00
CA ILE A 204 5.11 6.60 11.29
C ILE A 204 6.44 6.66 12.04
N HIS A 205 7.15 7.78 11.97
CA HIS A 205 8.45 8.03 12.61
C HIS A 205 9.60 7.13 12.13
N GLY A 206 9.41 6.43 11.01
CA GLY A 206 10.44 5.65 10.33
C GLY A 206 11.36 6.51 9.45
N PRO A 207 12.35 5.90 8.78
CA PRO A 207 13.26 6.61 7.91
C PRO A 207 12.53 7.14 6.66
N LYS A 208 13.09 8.21 6.05
CA LYS A 208 12.63 8.71 4.76
C LYS A 208 13.08 7.76 3.65
N ALA A 209 12.31 7.72 2.55
CA ALA A 209 12.58 6.88 1.39
C ALA A 209 12.63 5.36 1.72
N VAL A 210 11.80 4.92 2.68
CA VAL A 210 11.54 3.50 2.93
C VAL A 210 10.05 3.29 3.03
N SER A 211 9.52 2.40 2.22
CA SER A 211 8.13 1.97 2.23
C SER A 211 8.06 0.48 2.01
N TYR A 212 6.91 -0.10 2.21
CA TYR A 212 6.68 -1.49 1.86
C TYR A 212 5.28 -1.68 1.31
N THR A 213 5.14 -2.70 0.46
CA THR A 213 3.87 -3.21 -0.03
C THR A 213 3.64 -4.57 0.60
N HIS A 214 2.46 -4.79 1.12
CA HIS A 214 1.99 -6.12 1.47
C HIS A 214 1.30 -6.71 0.25
N LEU A 215 1.78 -7.85 -0.20
CA LEU A 215 1.22 -8.62 -1.31
C LEU A 215 0.65 -9.92 -0.75
N THR A 216 -0.67 -10.09 -0.75
CA THR A 216 -1.22 -11.43 -0.72
C THR A 216 -1.03 -12.00 -2.13
N LEU A 217 0.08 -12.71 -2.36
CA LEU A 217 0.23 -13.44 -3.60
C LEU A 217 -0.83 -14.54 -3.65
N PRO A 218 -1.75 -14.54 -4.62
CA PRO A 218 -2.49 -15.75 -4.90
C PRO A 218 -1.46 -16.83 -5.21
N THR A 219 -1.56 -17.95 -4.53
CA THR A 219 -0.72 -19.12 -4.84
C THR A 219 -1.06 -19.50 -6.27
N ILE A 220 -0.19 -19.11 -7.21
CA ILE A 220 -0.25 -19.65 -8.57
C ILE A 220 0.21 -21.10 -8.41
N ALA A 221 -0.75 -22.01 -8.36
CA ALA A 221 -0.52 -23.45 -8.46
C ALA A 221 -0.20 -23.82 -9.91
#